data_f08fadb9e98ffeb1356ce5e19608d282
#
_entry.id   f08fadb9e98ffeb1356ce5e19608d282
#
_cell.length_a   1.000
_cell.length_b   1.000
_cell.length_c   1.000
_cell.angle_alpha   90.00
_cell.angle_beta   90.00
_cell.angle_gamma   90.00
#
_symmetry.space_group_name_H-M   'P 1'
#
loop_
_entity.id
_entity.type
_entity.pdbx_description
1 polymer ?
#
loop_
_entity_poly.entity_id
_entity_poly.type
_entity_poly.pdbx_seq_one_letter_code
_entity_poly.pdbx_strand_id
1 'polypeptide(L)'
;MNEITCISPINGEIFAKRNTLSLKVAQEKVQLLRAAQKAWSARPLAERISLVMEGVDAVGKMNDQIVPELAQMMGRPIRYGGEFGGFKERAQYMSEIAEEALQDIEISNDSSFKRYIRRIPHGLVFVVAPWNY
;
A
#
# COMPACT_ATOMS: atom_id res chain seq x y z
N MET A 1 21.97 -16.14 -1.95
CA MET A 1 21.02 -15.04 -1.71
C MET A 1 21.86 -13.77 -1.65
N ASN A 2 21.44 -12.72 -2.35
CA ASN A 2 22.14 -11.44 -2.27
C ASN A 2 21.60 -10.67 -1.07
N GLU A 3 22.48 -9.93 -0.41
CA GLU A 3 22.13 -9.06 0.71
C GLU A 3 22.07 -7.60 0.23
N ILE A 4 21.08 -6.88 0.69
CA ILE A 4 20.98 -5.43 0.54
C ILE A 4 21.42 -4.80 1.87
N THR A 5 22.34 -3.86 1.77
CA THR A 5 22.88 -3.14 2.93
C THR A 5 22.41 -1.68 2.88
N CYS A 6 21.83 -1.21 3.97
CA CYS A 6 21.51 0.20 4.18
C CYS A 6 22.63 0.84 4.99
N ILE A 7 23.28 1.85 4.43
CA ILE A 7 24.33 2.63 5.08
C ILE A 7 23.70 3.95 5.54
N SER A 8 23.83 4.26 6.82
CA SER A 8 23.32 5.50 7.37
C SER A 8 24.09 6.71 6.82
N PRO A 9 23.40 7.71 6.24
CA PRO A 9 24.03 8.93 5.80
C PRO A 9 24.47 9.83 6.96
N ILE A 10 24.09 9.50 8.21
CA ILE A 10 24.45 10.28 9.39
C ILE A 10 25.90 10.03 9.82
N ASN A 11 26.33 8.78 9.80
CA ASN A 11 27.63 8.36 10.30
C ASN A 11 28.43 7.44 9.36
N GLY A 12 27.84 7.03 8.24
CA GLY A 12 28.47 6.12 7.28
C GLY A 12 28.51 4.66 7.71
N GLU A 13 27.85 4.30 8.81
CA GLU A 13 27.81 2.93 9.31
C GLU A 13 26.66 2.12 8.71
N ILE A 14 26.79 0.79 8.76
CA ILE A 14 25.72 -0.11 8.34
C ILE A 14 24.61 -0.06 9.38
N PHE A 15 23.47 0.49 8.99
CA PHE A 15 22.28 0.55 9.84
C PHE A 15 21.45 -0.74 9.77
N ALA A 16 21.26 -1.27 8.57
CA ALA A 16 20.42 -2.45 8.38
C ALA A 16 20.90 -3.33 7.22
N LYS A 17 20.66 -4.63 7.34
CA LYS A 17 20.89 -5.61 6.28
C LYS A 17 19.64 -6.44 6.06
N ARG A 18 19.34 -6.74 4.81
CA ARG A 18 18.19 -7.54 4.42
C ARG A 18 18.55 -8.50 3.29
N ASN A 19 18.16 -9.75 3.42
CA ASN A 19 18.30 -10.72 2.34
C ASN A 19 17.30 -10.46 1.23
N THR A 20 17.76 -10.52 -0.03
CA THR A 20 16.86 -10.50 -1.19
C THR A 20 16.08 -11.80 -1.30
N LEU A 21 14.89 -11.74 -1.85
CA LEU A 21 14.13 -12.93 -2.21
C LEU A 21 14.74 -13.57 -3.45
N SER A 22 14.78 -14.91 -3.47
CA SER A 22 15.06 -15.63 -4.71
C SER A 22 13.86 -15.52 -5.66
N LEU A 23 14.10 -15.65 -6.97
CA LEU A 23 13.03 -15.65 -7.96
C LEU A 23 11.96 -16.71 -7.65
N LYS A 24 12.37 -17.90 -7.23
CA LYS A 24 11.45 -18.97 -6.85
C LYS A 24 10.52 -18.54 -5.71
N VAL A 25 11.07 -18.00 -4.62
CA VAL A 25 10.28 -17.53 -3.47
C VAL A 25 9.35 -16.37 -3.88
N ALA A 26 9.81 -15.45 -4.75
CA ALA A 26 8.98 -14.38 -5.26
C ALA A 26 7.79 -14.93 -6.08
N GLN A 27 8.02 -15.92 -6.95
CA GLN A 27 6.96 -16.57 -7.72
C GLN A 27 5.94 -17.30 -6.83
N GLU A 28 6.40 -18.03 -5.82
CA GLU A 28 5.52 -18.68 -4.84
C GLU A 28 4.63 -17.67 -4.11
N LYS A 29 5.20 -16.54 -3.67
CA LYS A 29 4.45 -15.44 -3.05
C LYS A 29 3.41 -14.86 -4.00
N VAL A 30 3.73 -14.65 -5.28
CA VAL A 30 2.78 -14.15 -6.29
C VAL A 30 1.59 -15.10 -6.44
N GLN A 31 1.82 -16.43 -6.46
CA GLN A 31 0.73 -17.40 -6.56
C GLN A 31 -0.19 -17.36 -5.32
N LEU A 32 0.40 -17.30 -4.12
CA LEU A 32 -0.34 -17.16 -2.87
C LEU A 32 -1.20 -15.88 -2.86
N LEU A 33 -0.61 -14.75 -3.26
CA LEU A 33 -1.29 -13.46 -3.30
C LEU A 33 -2.41 -13.41 -4.34
N ARG A 34 -2.26 -14.10 -5.49
CA ARG A 34 -3.33 -14.23 -6.48
C ARG A 34 -4.53 -14.99 -5.93
N ALA A 35 -4.31 -16.04 -5.15
CA ALA A 35 -5.39 -16.77 -4.51
C ALA A 35 -6.10 -15.90 -3.45
N ALA A 36 -5.33 -15.21 -2.61
CA ALA A 36 -5.87 -14.29 -1.60
C ALA A 36 -6.64 -13.11 -2.21
N GLN A 37 -6.16 -12.57 -3.34
CA GLN A 37 -6.81 -11.46 -4.03
C GLN A 37 -8.23 -11.78 -4.48
N LYS A 38 -8.50 -13.01 -4.89
CA LYS A 38 -9.84 -13.44 -5.29
C LYS A 38 -10.84 -13.32 -4.12
N ALA A 39 -10.45 -13.79 -2.94
CA ALA A 39 -11.27 -13.66 -1.73
C ALA A 39 -11.40 -12.20 -1.28
N TRP A 40 -10.31 -11.41 -1.37
CA TRP A 40 -10.32 -9.98 -1.06
C TRP A 40 -11.28 -9.20 -1.96
N SER A 41 -11.24 -9.43 -3.28
CA SER A 41 -12.11 -8.72 -4.23
C SER A 41 -13.60 -9.03 -4.07
N ALA A 42 -13.93 -10.19 -3.50
CA ALA A 42 -15.31 -10.59 -3.22
C ALA A 42 -15.92 -9.91 -1.97
N ARG A 43 -15.10 -9.28 -1.12
CA ARG A 43 -15.59 -8.56 0.05
C ARG A 43 -16.31 -7.26 -0.34
N PRO A 44 -17.37 -6.87 0.39
CA PRO A 44 -17.98 -5.56 0.23
C PRO A 44 -16.96 -4.43 0.31
N LEU A 45 -17.18 -3.35 -0.45
CA LEU A 45 -16.25 -2.20 -0.47
C LEU A 45 -16.07 -1.60 0.92
N ALA A 46 -17.16 -1.42 1.66
CA ALA A 46 -17.11 -0.87 3.02
C ALA A 46 -16.22 -1.70 3.97
N GLU A 47 -16.29 -3.03 3.88
CA GLU A 47 -15.44 -3.92 4.68
C GLU A 47 -13.96 -3.77 4.29
N ARG A 48 -13.66 -3.67 2.99
CA ARG A 48 -12.29 -3.44 2.51
C ARG A 48 -11.73 -2.11 3.00
N ILE A 49 -12.55 -1.04 2.96
CA ILE A 49 -12.19 0.28 3.49
C ILE A 49 -11.89 0.20 4.99
N SER A 50 -12.76 -0.45 5.78
CA SER A 50 -12.53 -0.62 7.23
C SER A 50 -11.20 -1.30 7.52
N LEU A 51 -10.91 -2.42 6.86
CA LEU A 51 -9.67 -3.17 7.04
C LEU A 51 -8.43 -2.37 6.63
N VAL A 52 -8.52 -1.57 5.56
CA VAL A 52 -7.42 -0.68 5.15
C VAL A 52 -7.18 0.39 6.22
N MET A 53 -8.24 1.01 6.74
CA MET A 53 -8.10 2.04 7.78
C MET A 53 -7.58 1.49 9.11
N GLU A 54 -7.95 0.26 9.48
CA GLU A 54 -7.33 -0.44 10.62
C GLU A 54 -5.82 -0.63 10.41
N GLY A 55 -5.41 -0.98 9.19
CA GLY A 55 -3.99 -1.06 8.82
C GLY A 55 -3.27 0.30 8.91
N VAL A 56 -3.92 1.38 8.47
CA VAL A 56 -3.40 2.74 8.60
C VAL A 56 -3.19 3.13 10.07
N ASP A 57 -4.16 2.84 10.93
CA ASP A 57 -4.05 3.12 12.36
C ASP A 57 -2.97 2.26 13.03
N ALA A 58 -2.77 1.01 12.58
CA ALA A 58 -1.67 0.17 13.06
C ALA A 58 -0.30 0.76 12.70
N VAL A 59 -0.13 1.28 11.49
CA VAL A 59 1.10 2.00 11.09
C VAL A 59 1.30 3.25 11.95
N GLY A 60 0.22 3.97 12.26
CA GLY A 60 0.29 5.14 13.16
C GLY A 60 0.85 4.84 14.54
N LYS A 61 0.51 3.69 15.11
CA LYS A 61 1.04 3.23 16.40
C LYS A 61 2.54 2.91 16.36
N MET A 62 3.10 2.70 15.18
CA MET A 62 4.53 2.45 14.98
C MET A 62 5.33 3.74 14.70
N ASN A 63 4.68 4.91 14.63
CA ASN A 63 5.33 6.15 14.22
C ASN A 63 6.58 6.50 15.04
N ASP A 64 6.55 6.26 16.35
CA ASP A 64 7.68 6.50 17.26
C ASP A 64 8.90 5.60 16.97
N GLN A 65 8.69 4.47 16.30
CA GLN A 65 9.75 3.59 15.83
C GLN A 65 10.21 3.99 14.42
N ILE A 66 9.26 4.35 13.56
CA ILE A 66 9.52 4.69 12.15
C ILE A 66 10.36 5.97 12.03
N VAL A 67 10.07 7.00 12.84
CA VAL A 67 10.78 8.30 12.76
C VAL A 67 12.29 8.17 12.96
N PRO A 68 12.80 7.51 14.03
CA PRO A 68 14.23 7.28 14.18
C PRO A 68 14.84 6.41 13.06
N GLU A 69 14.10 5.39 12.57
CA GLU A 69 14.57 4.56 11.47
C GLU A 69 14.74 5.38 10.19
N LEU A 70 13.78 6.24 9.86
CA LEU A 70 13.88 7.15 8.70
C LEU A 70 15.08 8.08 8.82
N ALA A 71 15.37 8.60 10.03
CA ALA A 71 16.54 9.41 10.26
C ALA A 71 17.83 8.64 9.97
N GLN A 72 17.94 7.41 10.43
CA GLN A 72 19.10 6.55 10.19
C GLN A 72 19.24 6.09 8.73
N MET A 73 18.12 5.79 8.06
CA MET A 73 18.13 5.25 6.70
C MET A 73 18.29 6.31 5.61
N MET A 74 17.78 7.53 5.87
CA MET A 74 17.66 8.58 4.85
C MET A 74 18.30 9.91 5.26
N GLY A 75 18.74 10.06 6.51
CA GLY A 75 19.21 11.34 7.03
C GLY A 75 18.11 12.36 7.28
N ARG A 76 16.84 11.94 7.34
CA ARG A 76 15.72 12.84 7.61
C ARG A 76 15.80 13.37 9.05
N PRO A 77 15.81 14.68 9.28
CA PRO A 77 15.83 15.22 10.64
C PRO A 77 14.59 14.80 11.44
N ILE A 78 14.78 14.28 12.64
CA ILE A 78 13.71 13.81 13.54
C ILE A 78 12.64 14.88 13.78
N ARG A 79 13.02 16.15 13.79
CA ARG A 79 12.09 17.28 13.98
C ARG A 79 10.96 17.37 12.95
N TYR A 80 11.13 16.77 11.77
CA TYR A 80 10.08 16.74 10.73
C TYR A 80 9.10 15.58 10.91
N GLY A 81 9.34 14.70 11.90
CA GLY A 81 8.51 13.52 12.13
C GLY A 81 8.61 12.50 11.01
N GLY A 82 7.64 11.59 11.00
CA GLY A 82 7.48 10.59 9.95
C GLY A 82 6.52 11.04 8.85
N GLU A 83 6.29 10.16 7.89
CA GLU A 83 5.36 10.38 6.78
C GLU A 83 3.90 10.07 7.15
N PHE A 84 3.64 9.69 8.40
CA PHE A 84 2.34 9.15 8.80
C PHE A 84 1.18 10.13 8.57
N GLY A 85 1.39 11.44 8.79
CA GLY A 85 0.35 12.45 8.59
C GLY A 85 -0.19 12.46 7.15
N GLY A 86 0.70 12.60 6.17
CA GLY A 86 0.34 12.57 4.76
C GLY A 86 -0.18 11.22 4.29
N PHE A 87 0.38 10.12 4.82
CA PHE A 87 -0.11 8.78 4.55
C PHE A 87 -1.56 8.59 5.02
N LYS A 88 -1.88 9.00 6.26
CA LYS A 88 -3.23 8.91 6.83
C LYS A 88 -4.22 9.78 6.06
N GLU A 89 -3.87 11.05 5.80
CA GLU A 89 -4.68 11.97 5.01
C GLU A 89 -5.03 11.38 3.64
N ARG A 90 -4.05 10.84 2.95
CA ARG A 90 -4.25 10.21 1.64
C ARG A 90 -5.18 8.98 1.73
N ALA A 91 -4.98 8.14 2.73
CA ALA A 91 -5.81 6.96 2.94
C ALA A 91 -7.26 7.34 3.26
N GLN A 92 -7.48 8.36 4.08
CA GLN A 92 -8.80 8.89 4.39
C GLN A 92 -9.50 9.41 3.14
N TYR A 93 -8.85 10.30 2.40
CA TYR A 93 -9.39 10.85 1.17
C TYR A 93 -9.76 9.77 0.15
N MET A 94 -8.87 8.80 -0.08
CA MET A 94 -9.15 7.69 -0.99
C MET A 94 -10.32 6.81 -0.53
N SER A 95 -10.50 6.67 0.79
CA SER A 95 -11.63 5.94 1.37
C SER A 95 -12.95 6.70 1.19
N GLU A 96 -12.94 8.01 1.36
CA GLU A 96 -14.11 8.88 1.20
C GLU A 96 -14.64 8.88 -0.24
N ILE A 97 -13.75 8.95 -1.22
CA ILE A 97 -14.15 8.98 -2.63
C ILE A 97 -14.39 7.58 -3.24
N ALA A 98 -14.06 6.50 -2.51
CA ALA A 98 -14.02 5.15 -3.09
C ALA A 98 -15.38 4.68 -3.63
N GLU A 99 -16.47 4.98 -2.94
CA GLU A 99 -17.80 4.54 -3.36
C GLU A 99 -18.19 5.17 -4.70
N GLU A 100 -18.08 6.47 -4.82
CA GLU A 100 -18.36 7.19 -6.06
C GLU A 100 -17.38 6.81 -7.17
N ALA A 101 -16.08 6.79 -6.84
CA ALA A 101 -15.04 6.50 -7.81
C ALA A 101 -15.06 5.07 -8.39
N LEU A 102 -15.66 4.13 -7.68
CA LEU A 102 -15.74 2.72 -8.10
C LEU A 102 -17.11 2.29 -8.61
N GLN A 103 -18.10 3.20 -8.65
CA GLN A 103 -19.41 2.91 -9.21
C GLN A 103 -19.34 2.57 -10.70
N ASP A 104 -20.31 1.76 -11.14
CA ASP A 104 -20.58 1.56 -12.56
C ASP A 104 -21.03 2.90 -13.18
N ILE A 105 -20.55 3.22 -14.36
CA ILE A 105 -20.98 4.40 -15.12
C ILE A 105 -22.20 3.98 -15.96
N GLU A 106 -23.39 4.39 -15.57
CA GLU A 106 -24.61 4.13 -16.32
C GLU A 106 -24.65 5.01 -17.58
N ILE A 107 -24.82 4.39 -18.74
CA ILE A 107 -24.92 5.06 -20.05
C ILE A 107 -26.39 5.21 -20.44
N SER A 108 -27.18 4.16 -20.29
CA SER A 108 -28.62 4.17 -20.50
C SER A 108 -29.32 3.04 -19.75
N ASN A 109 -30.53 3.30 -19.32
CA ASN A 109 -31.38 2.33 -18.64
C ASN A 109 -32.81 2.49 -19.19
N ASP A 110 -33.12 1.75 -20.28
CA ASP A 110 -34.41 1.72 -20.87
C ASP A 110 -35.11 0.37 -20.63
N SER A 111 -36.36 0.23 -21.06
CA SER A 111 -37.15 -1.00 -20.85
C SER A 111 -36.56 -2.24 -21.49
N SER A 112 -35.66 -2.09 -22.45
CA SER A 112 -35.07 -3.19 -23.21
C SER A 112 -33.67 -3.56 -22.76
N PHE A 113 -32.84 -2.55 -22.40
CA PHE A 113 -31.44 -2.75 -22.11
C PHE A 113 -30.92 -1.79 -21.03
N LYS A 114 -30.09 -2.34 -20.12
CA LYS A 114 -29.23 -1.55 -19.26
C LYS A 114 -27.81 -1.56 -19.81
N ARG A 115 -27.29 -0.38 -20.16
CA ARG A 115 -25.92 -0.21 -20.66
C ARG A 115 -25.10 0.55 -19.64
N TYR A 116 -23.94 -0.01 -19.28
CA TYR A 116 -23.05 0.61 -18.32
C TYR A 116 -21.59 0.18 -18.55
N ILE A 117 -20.69 1.00 -18.07
CA ILE A 117 -19.26 0.67 -17.99
C ILE A 117 -18.98 0.22 -16.57
N ARG A 118 -18.58 -1.03 -16.40
CA ARG A 118 -18.22 -1.58 -15.09
C ARG A 118 -16.74 -1.36 -14.80
N ARG A 119 -16.46 -0.85 -13.61
CA ARG A 119 -15.10 -0.77 -13.08
C ARG A 119 -14.78 -2.06 -12.34
N ILE A 120 -13.74 -2.76 -12.78
CA ILE A 120 -13.29 -4.02 -12.18
C ILE A 120 -11.89 -3.85 -11.60
N PRO A 121 -11.57 -4.54 -10.48
CA PRO A 121 -10.23 -4.51 -9.91
C PRO A 121 -9.17 -5.02 -10.89
N HIS A 122 -8.00 -4.37 -10.91
CA HIS A 122 -6.84 -4.85 -11.69
C HIS A 122 -6.30 -6.20 -11.20
N GLY A 123 -6.65 -6.60 -10.00
CA GLY A 123 -6.13 -7.79 -9.37
C GLY A 123 -4.88 -7.50 -8.54
N LEU A 124 -3.88 -8.37 -8.64
CA LEU A 124 -2.62 -8.18 -7.93
C LEU A 124 -1.79 -7.09 -8.60
N VAL A 125 -1.41 -6.09 -7.82
CA VAL A 125 -0.56 -4.97 -8.26
C VAL A 125 0.81 -5.10 -7.61
N PHE A 126 1.86 -4.97 -8.42
CA PHE A 126 3.23 -4.87 -7.94
C PHE A 126 3.65 -3.42 -7.88
N VAL A 127 3.99 -2.95 -6.68
CA VAL A 127 4.43 -1.58 -6.46
C VAL A 127 5.93 -1.56 -6.22
N VAL A 128 6.65 -0.78 -7.01
CA VAL A 128 8.07 -0.48 -6.80
C VAL A 128 8.16 0.95 -6.26
N ALA A 129 8.36 1.06 -4.96
CA ALA A 129 8.47 2.35 -4.30
C ALA A 129 9.95 2.70 -4.12
N PRO A 130 10.46 3.76 -4.76
CA PRO A 130 11.79 4.28 -4.48
C PRO A 130 11.81 4.91 -3.07
N TRP A 131 13.02 5.16 -2.55
CA TRP A 131 13.24 5.78 -1.26
C TRP A 131 12.86 7.27 -1.19
N ASN A 132 12.64 7.89 -2.31
CA ASN A 132 12.21 9.30 -2.41
C ASN A 132 10.76 9.40 -2.88
N TYR A 133 10.22 10.59 -2.75
CA TYR A 133 8.87 10.93 -3.17
C TYR A 133 8.74 10.91 -4.70
#